data_ffd582e59dad98b07e4dae1d0fa098ce
#
_entry.id   ffd582e59dad98b07e4dae1d0fa098ce
#
_cell.length_a   1.000
_cell.length_b   1.000
_cell.length_c   1.000
_cell.angle_alpha   90.00
_cell.angle_beta   90.00
_cell.angle_gamma   90.00
#
_symmetry.space_group_name_H-M   'P 1'
#
loop_
_entity.id
_entity.type
_entity.pdbx_description
1 polymer ?
#
loop_
_entity_poly.entity_id
_entity_poly.type
_entity_poly.pdbx_seq_one_letter_code
_entity_poly.pdbx_strand_id
1 'polypeptide(L)'
;MAQNTPDTVVYVSNAASKEIYVLAMNRESGELTLLDKVPVPGTDKPSPSSMPMAVTPNHRFLYAALRSDNFPASGFAIDPASGRLTHLATTPLQDSMAYLSTDRTGRFLLAASYPGNKLTINPIDTNGHILEKTTQIVPDRPKSHCILVDATNKNVYATSLGADLVIALRFDAGSGTLSPNGRGGLHTKAGAGPRHLAFHPSGRFLYLITETTATIGTYAIDKNEGTLSELQFVDTGDYNGKDSAAASDIHVTPDGKFVYGAVRTTSTLHGFKIDPDKGTLTPAGKWPTEKTPRGFNIDPRGRFLLSVGLDSNAMTVYRIDQQSGALISLKQYSMGQQPNWIEIVDLR
;
A
#
# COMPACT_ATOMS: atom_id res chain seq x y z
N MET A 1 -27.05 22.02 -13.78
CA MET A 1 -26.85 20.54 -13.75
C MET A 1 -26.35 20.21 -12.36
N ALA A 2 -27.08 19.43 -11.57
CA ALA A 2 -26.58 18.97 -10.28
C ALA A 2 -25.30 18.15 -10.56
N GLN A 3 -24.17 18.58 -10.03
CA GLN A 3 -22.95 17.77 -10.05
C GLN A 3 -23.28 16.51 -9.25
N ASN A 4 -23.35 15.35 -9.94
CA ASN A 4 -23.46 14.06 -9.28
C ASN A 4 -22.21 13.93 -8.38
N THR A 5 -22.40 14.08 -7.08
CA THR A 5 -21.32 13.89 -6.11
C THR A 5 -20.85 12.44 -6.21
N PRO A 6 -19.53 12.18 -6.33
CA PRO A 6 -19.03 10.83 -6.46
C PRO A 6 -19.27 10.05 -5.16
N ASP A 7 -19.64 8.80 -5.29
CA ASP A 7 -19.72 7.89 -4.13
C ASP A 7 -18.36 7.28 -3.80
N THR A 8 -17.51 7.10 -4.80
CA THR A 8 -16.15 6.55 -4.67
C THR A 8 -15.15 7.44 -5.39
N VAL A 9 -14.02 7.69 -4.74
CA VAL A 9 -12.92 8.50 -5.30
C VAL A 9 -11.63 7.68 -5.29
N VAL A 10 -10.88 7.82 -6.36
CA VAL A 10 -9.56 7.20 -6.56
C VAL A 10 -8.51 8.30 -6.55
N TYR A 11 -7.50 8.16 -5.71
CA TYR A 11 -6.32 9.02 -5.66
C TYR A 11 -5.15 8.25 -6.25
N VAL A 12 -4.49 8.84 -7.25
CA VAL A 12 -3.33 8.24 -7.92
C VAL A 12 -2.14 9.17 -7.77
N SER A 13 -1.09 8.70 -7.09
CA SER A 13 0.16 9.46 -7.00
C SER A 13 0.98 9.33 -8.27
N ASN A 14 1.45 10.46 -8.81
CA ASN A 14 2.32 10.55 -9.99
C ASN A 14 3.65 11.18 -9.54
N ALA A 15 4.64 10.33 -9.20
CA ALA A 15 5.82 10.76 -8.47
C ALA A 15 6.69 11.75 -9.24
N ALA A 16 6.93 11.55 -10.54
CA ALA A 16 7.79 12.42 -11.32
C ALA A 16 7.13 13.76 -11.66
N SER A 17 5.82 13.78 -11.88
CA SER A 17 5.05 15.02 -12.03
C SER A 17 4.66 15.68 -10.71
N LYS A 18 4.91 15.01 -9.57
CA LYS A 18 4.65 15.52 -8.20
C LYS A 18 3.20 15.99 -8.03
N GLU A 19 2.26 15.16 -8.43
CA GLU A 19 0.84 15.47 -8.36
C GLU A 19 0.01 14.24 -8.01
N ILE A 20 -1.15 14.47 -7.42
CA ILE A 20 -2.17 13.46 -7.17
C ILE A 20 -3.32 13.70 -8.13
N TYR A 21 -3.65 12.69 -8.96
CA TYR A 21 -4.90 12.71 -9.71
C TYR A 21 -6.04 12.28 -8.79
N VAL A 22 -7.10 13.06 -8.78
CA VAL A 22 -8.37 12.80 -8.08
C VAL A 22 -9.39 12.41 -9.12
N LEU A 23 -9.88 11.15 -9.07
CA LEU A 23 -10.83 10.65 -10.04
C LEU A 23 -12.09 10.14 -9.34
N ALA A 24 -13.26 10.51 -9.88
CA ALA A 24 -14.52 9.87 -9.51
C ALA A 24 -14.60 8.50 -10.16
N MET A 25 -15.06 7.49 -9.41
CA MET A 25 -15.26 6.13 -9.92
C MET A 25 -16.75 5.79 -9.89
N ASN A 26 -17.24 5.35 -11.02
CA ASN A 26 -18.58 4.77 -11.12
C ASN A 26 -18.55 3.35 -10.53
N ARG A 27 -19.31 3.11 -9.46
CA ARG A 27 -19.31 1.85 -8.73
C ARG A 27 -19.84 0.65 -9.53
N GLU A 28 -20.63 0.88 -10.58
CA GLU A 28 -21.24 -0.20 -11.38
C GLU A 28 -20.38 -0.57 -12.59
N SER A 29 -19.83 0.42 -13.27
CA SER A 29 -19.06 0.21 -14.50
C SER A 29 -17.55 0.18 -14.29
N GLY A 30 -17.02 0.74 -13.18
CA GLY A 30 -15.61 0.98 -12.97
C GLY A 30 -15.05 2.14 -13.79
N GLU A 31 -15.91 2.90 -14.48
CA GLU A 31 -15.47 4.04 -15.27
C GLU A 31 -14.98 5.18 -14.39
N LEU A 32 -13.87 5.80 -14.81
CA LEU A 32 -13.22 6.89 -14.09
C LEU A 32 -13.39 8.21 -14.80
N THR A 33 -13.65 9.26 -14.02
CA THR A 33 -13.70 10.65 -14.50
C THR A 33 -12.74 11.50 -13.69
N LEU A 34 -11.82 12.20 -14.35
CA LEU A 34 -10.87 13.09 -13.68
C LEU A 34 -11.61 14.30 -13.08
N LEU A 35 -11.46 14.48 -11.76
CA LEU A 35 -12.01 15.60 -11.01
C LEU A 35 -11.00 16.73 -10.80
N ASP A 36 -9.72 16.34 -10.55
CA ASP A 36 -8.67 17.28 -10.21
C ASP A 36 -7.27 16.72 -10.42
N LYS A 37 -6.27 17.61 -10.50
CA LYS A 37 -4.84 17.32 -10.46
C LYS A 37 -4.22 18.22 -9.40
N VAL A 38 -3.89 17.62 -8.25
CA VAL A 38 -3.46 18.35 -7.07
C VAL A 38 -1.94 18.29 -6.94
N PRO A 39 -1.22 19.42 -6.98
CA PRO A 39 0.22 19.44 -6.79
C PRO A 39 0.61 18.97 -5.38
N VAL A 40 1.71 18.21 -5.27
CA VAL A 40 2.32 17.83 -4.01
C VAL A 40 3.58 18.65 -3.81
N PRO A 41 3.57 19.66 -2.92
CA PRO A 41 4.70 20.54 -2.69
C PRO A 41 5.82 19.89 -1.86
N GLY A 42 6.91 20.63 -1.66
CA GLY A 42 7.98 20.29 -0.74
C GLY A 42 9.31 19.96 -1.41
N THR A 43 9.37 19.85 -2.73
CA THR A 43 10.62 19.71 -3.46
C THR A 43 10.50 20.26 -4.89
N ASP A 44 11.56 20.89 -5.37
CA ASP A 44 11.79 21.29 -6.77
C ASP A 44 12.63 20.30 -7.56
N LYS A 45 13.10 19.24 -6.92
CA LYS A 45 13.83 18.17 -7.62
C LYS A 45 12.99 17.55 -8.74
N PRO A 46 13.60 17.23 -9.89
CA PRO A 46 12.86 16.87 -11.09
C PRO A 46 12.14 15.50 -11.03
N SER A 47 12.64 14.54 -10.28
CA SER A 47 12.09 13.19 -10.27
C SER A 47 12.24 12.51 -8.92
N PRO A 48 11.28 12.63 -8.01
CA PRO A 48 11.21 11.74 -6.87
C PRO A 48 11.05 10.29 -7.34
N SER A 49 11.72 9.35 -6.68
CA SER A 49 11.70 7.94 -7.10
C SER A 49 10.37 7.23 -6.81
N SER A 50 9.55 7.80 -5.93
CA SER A 50 8.27 7.22 -5.51
C SER A 50 7.50 8.24 -4.66
N MET A 51 6.19 8.08 -4.55
CA MET A 51 5.32 8.91 -3.73
C MET A 51 4.25 8.02 -3.07
N PRO A 52 4.60 7.31 -1.97
CA PRO A 52 3.64 6.53 -1.21
C PRO A 52 2.59 7.45 -0.58
N MET A 53 1.37 6.95 -0.48
CA MET A 53 0.26 7.64 0.15
C MET A 53 -0.35 6.81 1.27
N ALA A 54 -1.09 7.47 2.17
CA ALA A 54 -1.95 6.84 3.17
C ALA A 54 -3.18 7.71 3.43
N VAL A 55 -4.34 7.09 3.54
CA VAL A 55 -5.59 7.74 3.93
C VAL A 55 -5.91 7.38 5.39
N THR A 56 -6.40 8.34 6.17
CA THR A 56 -6.86 8.05 7.54
C THR A 56 -8.11 7.17 7.52
N PRO A 57 -8.33 6.33 8.56
CA PRO A 57 -9.49 5.42 8.60
C PRO A 57 -10.84 6.11 8.57
N ASN A 58 -10.92 7.37 8.99
CA ASN A 58 -12.13 8.19 8.92
C ASN A 58 -12.30 8.93 7.59
N HIS A 59 -11.42 8.69 6.62
CA HIS A 59 -11.38 9.29 5.29
C HIS A 59 -11.33 10.83 5.28
N ARG A 60 -10.83 11.47 6.36
CA ARG A 60 -10.74 12.94 6.42
C ARG A 60 -9.44 13.49 5.86
N PHE A 61 -8.38 12.69 5.89
CA PHE A 61 -7.04 13.16 5.50
C PHE A 61 -6.32 12.14 4.62
N LEU A 62 -5.54 12.66 3.69
CA LEU A 62 -4.60 11.91 2.87
C LEU A 62 -3.20 12.47 3.07
N TYR A 63 -2.20 11.60 3.18
CA TYR A 63 -0.79 11.94 3.27
C TYR A 63 -0.04 11.38 2.07
N ALA A 64 0.90 12.17 1.52
CA ALA A 64 1.78 11.77 0.43
C ALA A 64 3.21 12.18 0.75
N ALA A 65 4.17 11.25 0.66
CA ALA A 65 5.58 11.54 0.89
C ALA A 65 6.38 11.45 -0.41
N LEU A 66 7.11 12.51 -0.72
CA LEU A 66 8.06 12.52 -1.83
C LEU A 66 9.42 11.97 -1.38
N ARG A 67 9.95 10.99 -2.11
CA ARG A 67 11.26 10.39 -1.83
C ARG A 67 12.38 11.26 -2.44
N SER A 68 12.48 12.48 -1.97
CA SER A 68 13.38 13.52 -2.46
C SER A 68 14.07 14.22 -1.28
N ASP A 69 14.98 15.14 -1.56
CA ASP A 69 15.67 15.92 -0.53
C ASP A 69 14.68 16.63 0.39
N ASN A 70 15.07 16.77 1.65
CA ASN A 70 14.26 17.25 2.77
C ASN A 70 13.08 16.34 3.13
N PHE A 71 12.91 15.20 2.43
CA PHE A 71 11.93 14.16 2.75
C PHE A 71 10.52 14.69 3.03
N PRO A 72 9.93 15.51 2.13
CA PRO A 72 8.67 16.17 2.41
C PRO A 72 7.50 15.18 2.40
N ALA A 73 6.64 15.30 3.41
CA ALA A 73 5.34 14.66 3.45
C ALA A 73 4.25 15.72 3.54
N SER A 74 3.35 15.73 2.58
CA SER A 74 2.24 16.67 2.51
C SER A 74 0.95 16.03 3.01
N GLY A 75 0.24 16.73 3.89
CA GLY A 75 -1.10 16.40 4.34
C GLY A 75 -2.15 17.15 3.55
N PHE A 76 -3.24 16.47 3.24
CA PHE A 76 -4.40 17.02 2.53
C PHE A 76 -5.68 16.70 3.29
N ALA A 77 -6.59 17.67 3.39
CA ALA A 77 -7.97 17.41 3.79
C ALA A 77 -8.76 16.86 2.60
N ILE A 78 -9.55 15.82 2.86
CA ILE A 78 -10.49 15.25 1.88
C ILE A 78 -11.86 15.89 2.11
N ASP A 79 -12.42 16.53 1.09
CA ASP A 79 -13.78 17.03 1.13
C ASP A 79 -14.77 15.83 1.13
N PRO A 80 -15.61 15.67 2.16
CA PRO A 80 -16.44 14.48 2.31
C PRO A 80 -17.55 14.37 1.26
N ALA A 81 -17.88 15.44 0.55
CA ALA A 81 -18.92 15.43 -0.47
C ALA A 81 -18.37 15.16 -1.86
N SER A 82 -17.19 15.67 -2.18
CA SER A 82 -16.61 15.61 -3.53
C SER A 82 -15.35 14.77 -3.63
N GLY A 83 -14.71 14.43 -2.50
CA GLY A 83 -13.39 13.79 -2.46
C GLY A 83 -12.23 14.66 -2.90
N ARG A 84 -12.46 15.94 -3.18
CA ARG A 84 -11.38 16.87 -3.56
C ARG A 84 -10.42 17.09 -2.42
N LEU A 85 -9.15 17.30 -2.76
CA LEU A 85 -8.07 17.48 -1.82
C LEU A 85 -7.76 18.97 -1.63
N THR A 86 -7.63 19.40 -0.37
CA THR A 86 -7.10 20.71 0.01
C THR A 86 -5.80 20.51 0.76
N HIS A 87 -4.69 21.08 0.27
CA HIS A 87 -3.40 20.99 0.94
C HIS A 87 -3.46 21.69 2.30
N LEU A 88 -2.96 21.02 3.34
CA LEU A 88 -2.90 21.53 4.71
C LEU A 88 -1.52 22.08 5.05
N ALA A 89 -0.53 21.18 5.01
CA ALA A 89 0.86 21.51 5.32
C ALA A 89 1.80 20.47 4.71
N THR A 90 3.08 20.83 4.58
CA THR A 90 4.16 19.92 4.23
C THR A 90 5.16 19.91 5.38
N THR A 91 5.45 18.72 5.88
CA THR A 91 6.35 18.48 7.02
C THR A 91 7.53 17.62 6.57
N PRO A 92 8.78 17.97 6.90
CA PRO A 92 9.92 17.10 6.65
C PRO A 92 9.84 15.87 7.55
N LEU A 93 9.98 14.68 6.96
CA LEU A 93 10.12 13.44 7.71
C LEU A 93 11.59 13.14 8.03
N GLN A 94 11.83 12.12 8.83
CA GLN A 94 13.17 11.75 9.27
C GLN A 94 14.04 11.11 8.18
N ASP A 95 13.43 10.73 7.03
CA ASP A 95 14.11 10.07 5.93
C ASP A 95 13.18 9.93 4.70
N SER A 96 13.73 9.40 3.61
CA SER A 96 13.01 9.04 2.38
C SER A 96 12.13 7.80 2.61
N MET A 97 10.81 7.99 2.72
CA MET A 97 9.89 6.91 3.06
C MET A 97 9.45 6.12 1.82
N ALA A 98 9.52 4.78 1.93
CA ALA A 98 9.03 3.85 0.90
C ALA A 98 7.56 3.46 1.10
N TYR A 99 7.06 3.61 2.32
CA TYR A 99 5.70 3.27 2.71
C TYR A 99 5.17 4.21 3.79
N LEU A 100 3.89 4.53 3.70
CA LEU A 100 3.14 5.24 4.73
C LEU A 100 1.91 4.41 5.12
N SER A 101 1.55 4.46 6.40
CA SER A 101 0.24 4.03 6.88
C SER A 101 -0.17 4.89 8.08
N THR A 102 -1.44 4.86 8.46
CA THR A 102 -1.90 5.49 9.71
C THR A 102 -2.33 4.42 10.71
N ASP A 103 -2.28 4.75 11.99
CA ASP A 103 -2.94 3.94 13.00
C ASP A 103 -4.47 3.97 12.84
N ARG A 104 -5.20 3.08 13.50
CA ARG A 104 -6.65 2.99 13.34
C ARG A 104 -7.43 4.17 13.89
N THR A 105 -6.80 5.02 14.67
CA THR A 105 -7.41 6.27 15.18
C THR A 105 -7.09 7.48 14.29
N GLY A 106 -6.14 7.36 13.36
CA GLY A 106 -5.65 8.44 12.52
C GLY A 106 -4.80 9.47 13.28
N ARG A 107 -4.30 9.11 14.48
CA ARG A 107 -3.46 10.01 15.31
C ARG A 107 -1.97 9.85 15.08
N PHE A 108 -1.55 8.81 14.38
CA PHE A 108 -0.15 8.53 14.10
C PHE A 108 0.05 8.13 12.63
N LEU A 109 1.06 8.73 12.03
CA LEU A 109 1.62 8.32 10.75
C LEU A 109 2.79 7.38 11.02
N LEU A 110 2.70 6.15 10.54
CA LEU A 110 3.76 5.16 10.58
C LEU A 110 4.43 5.10 9.21
N ALA A 111 5.76 5.11 9.18
CA ALA A 111 6.49 5.11 7.93
C ALA A 111 7.68 4.15 7.94
N ALA A 112 7.99 3.58 6.77
CA ALA A 112 9.15 2.72 6.55
C ALA A 112 10.13 3.38 5.57
N SER A 113 11.38 3.55 5.97
CA SER A 113 12.44 4.07 5.10
C SER A 113 13.34 2.95 4.57
N TYR A 114 13.36 2.84 3.24
CA TYR A 114 14.23 1.90 2.55
C TYR A 114 15.72 2.32 2.61
N PRO A 115 16.10 3.57 2.24
CA PRO A 115 17.50 3.98 2.32
C PRO A 115 17.96 4.22 3.74
N GLY A 116 17.08 4.67 4.64
CA GLY A 116 17.42 4.98 6.03
C GLY A 116 17.39 3.78 6.97
N ASN A 117 16.99 2.60 6.50
CA ASN A 117 16.98 1.37 7.29
C ASN A 117 16.26 1.50 8.64
N LYS A 118 15.08 2.15 8.64
CA LYS A 118 14.34 2.47 9.87
C LYS A 118 12.83 2.47 9.66
N LEU A 119 12.12 2.38 10.79
CA LEU A 119 10.69 2.73 10.88
C LEU A 119 10.56 4.00 11.72
N THR A 120 9.59 4.84 11.41
CA THR A 120 9.32 6.07 12.17
C THR A 120 7.85 6.22 12.48
N ILE A 121 7.54 6.91 13.57
CA ILE A 121 6.18 7.28 13.94
C ILE A 121 6.14 8.78 14.21
N ASN A 122 5.25 9.47 13.51
CA ASN A 122 4.97 10.88 13.71
C ASN A 122 3.54 11.06 14.21
N PRO A 123 3.28 11.88 15.23
CA PRO A 123 1.92 12.23 15.60
C PRO A 123 1.24 13.04 14.49
N ILE A 124 -0.08 12.88 14.43
CA ILE A 124 -0.99 13.69 13.59
C ILE A 124 -1.90 14.46 14.55
N ASP A 125 -1.99 15.77 14.39
CA ASP A 125 -2.91 16.59 15.19
C ASP A 125 -4.37 16.45 14.74
N THR A 126 -5.28 17.05 15.47
CA THR A 126 -6.74 16.98 15.18
C THR A 126 -7.15 17.66 13.88
N ASN A 127 -6.29 18.53 13.33
CA ASN A 127 -6.48 19.22 12.06
C ASN A 127 -5.85 18.48 10.87
N GLY A 128 -5.19 17.35 11.13
CA GLY A 128 -4.56 16.51 10.10
C GLY A 128 -3.12 16.90 9.78
N HIS A 129 -2.47 17.77 10.57
CA HIS A 129 -1.07 18.10 10.36
C HIS A 129 -0.16 17.03 10.95
N ILE A 130 0.82 16.57 10.16
CA ILE A 130 1.91 15.74 10.65
C ILE A 130 2.80 16.61 11.54
N LEU A 131 3.05 16.18 12.77
CA LEU A 131 3.99 16.86 13.65
C LEU A 131 5.42 16.43 13.33
N GLU A 132 6.33 17.39 13.24
CA GLU A 132 7.73 17.15 12.85
C GLU A 132 8.45 16.24 13.85
N LYS A 133 8.18 16.44 15.17
CA LYS A 133 8.77 15.64 16.22
C LYS A 133 8.23 14.21 16.22
N THR A 134 9.03 13.24 15.82
CA THR A 134 8.69 11.82 15.88
C THR A 134 8.53 11.36 17.34
N THR A 135 7.56 10.47 17.58
CA THR A 135 7.47 9.77 18.88
C THR A 135 8.52 8.70 19.01
N GLN A 136 8.85 8.02 17.89
CA GLN A 136 9.85 6.97 17.89
C GLN A 136 10.52 6.79 16.53
N ILE A 137 11.81 6.45 16.57
CA ILE A 137 12.57 5.88 15.45
C ILE A 137 13.00 4.49 15.86
N VAL A 138 12.70 3.48 15.04
CA VAL A 138 13.15 2.10 15.21
C VAL A 138 14.26 1.85 14.19
N PRO A 139 15.54 1.90 14.60
CA PRO A 139 16.69 1.74 13.70
C PRO A 139 16.94 0.27 13.35
N ASP A 140 17.99 0.03 12.56
CA ASP A 140 18.54 -1.29 12.25
C ASP A 140 17.52 -2.23 11.59
N ARG A 141 16.77 -1.67 10.64
CA ARG A 141 15.80 -2.41 9.82
C ARG A 141 16.19 -2.28 8.33
N PRO A 142 17.20 -3.03 7.88
CA PRO A 142 17.77 -2.87 6.53
C PRO A 142 16.71 -2.91 5.44
N LYS A 143 16.67 -1.85 4.62
CA LYS A 143 15.73 -1.71 3.50
C LYS A 143 14.27 -1.92 3.92
N SER A 144 13.83 -1.31 5.03
CA SER A 144 12.41 -1.35 5.45
C SER A 144 11.50 -0.87 4.33
N HIS A 145 10.45 -1.64 4.01
CA HIS A 145 9.62 -1.34 2.84
C HIS A 145 8.12 -1.26 3.10
N CYS A 146 7.62 -1.84 4.15
CA CYS A 146 6.20 -1.81 4.52
C CYS A 146 6.05 -1.70 6.05
N ILE A 147 4.98 -1.04 6.49
CA ILE A 147 4.55 -0.98 7.88
C ILE A 147 3.03 -0.84 7.94
N LEU A 148 2.35 -1.76 8.64
CA LEU A 148 0.90 -1.81 8.74
C LEU A 148 0.45 -2.07 10.17
N VAL A 149 -0.62 -1.39 10.58
CA VAL A 149 -1.30 -1.60 11.86
C VAL A 149 -2.49 -2.53 11.67
N ASP A 150 -2.65 -3.53 12.53
CA ASP A 150 -3.79 -4.45 12.49
C ASP A 150 -5.14 -3.77 12.84
N ALA A 151 -6.24 -4.48 12.60
CA ALA A 151 -7.58 -3.95 12.88
C ALA A 151 -7.84 -3.67 14.37
N THR A 152 -7.07 -4.30 15.28
CA THR A 152 -7.19 -4.10 16.73
C THR A 152 -6.46 -2.87 17.24
N ASN A 153 -5.64 -2.24 16.40
CA ASN A 153 -4.73 -1.14 16.75
C ASN A 153 -3.69 -1.49 17.83
N LYS A 154 -3.37 -2.78 17.97
CA LYS A 154 -2.45 -3.28 19.01
C LYS A 154 -1.17 -3.89 18.43
N ASN A 155 -1.20 -4.33 17.18
CA ASN A 155 -0.07 -4.97 16.56
C ASN A 155 0.32 -4.22 15.27
N VAL A 156 1.61 -4.15 15.03
CA VAL A 156 2.19 -3.60 13.81
C VAL A 156 3.06 -4.67 13.16
N TYR A 157 2.88 -4.84 11.86
CA TYR A 157 3.74 -5.70 11.06
C TYR A 157 4.46 -4.85 10.03
N ALA A 158 5.75 -5.13 9.88
CA ALA A 158 6.60 -4.42 8.95
C ALA A 158 7.52 -5.39 8.22
N THR A 159 8.20 -4.91 7.18
CA THR A 159 9.17 -5.72 6.44
C THR A 159 10.54 -5.07 6.46
N SER A 160 11.56 -5.91 6.57
CA SER A 160 12.95 -5.54 6.32
C SER A 160 13.46 -6.40 5.16
N LEU A 161 13.44 -5.82 3.96
CA LEU A 161 13.84 -6.52 2.74
C LEU A 161 15.29 -6.98 2.80
N GLY A 162 16.18 -6.13 3.32
CA GLY A 162 17.61 -6.45 3.40
C GLY A 162 17.97 -7.41 4.52
N ALA A 163 17.07 -7.68 5.48
CA ALA A 163 17.27 -8.66 6.55
C ALA A 163 16.45 -9.94 6.33
N ASP A 164 15.72 -10.05 5.22
CA ASP A 164 14.78 -11.15 4.97
C ASP A 164 13.82 -11.39 6.14
N LEU A 165 13.28 -10.31 6.73
CA LEU A 165 12.52 -10.36 7.97
C LEU A 165 11.13 -9.74 7.82
N VAL A 166 10.10 -10.48 8.20
CA VAL A 166 8.76 -9.95 8.53
C VAL A 166 8.77 -9.63 10.01
N ILE A 167 8.67 -8.35 10.35
CA ILE A 167 8.79 -7.82 11.71
C ILE A 167 7.40 -7.85 12.36
N ALA A 168 7.33 -8.29 13.62
CA ALA A 168 6.12 -8.22 14.45
C ALA A 168 6.39 -7.36 15.70
N LEU A 169 5.55 -6.35 15.91
CA LEU A 169 5.68 -5.37 16.97
C LEU A 169 4.34 -5.17 17.70
N ARG A 170 4.40 -4.80 18.97
CA ARG A 170 3.28 -4.26 19.73
C ARG A 170 3.21 -2.76 19.50
N PHE A 171 2.02 -2.23 19.39
CA PHE A 171 1.77 -0.80 19.24
C PHE A 171 1.04 -0.27 20.48
N ASP A 172 1.62 0.71 21.13
CA ASP A 172 0.95 1.51 22.15
C ASP A 172 0.30 2.75 21.48
N ALA A 173 -0.99 2.69 21.25
CA ALA A 173 -1.76 3.78 20.65
C ALA A 173 -1.92 5.00 21.58
N GLY A 174 -1.56 4.89 22.85
CA GLY A 174 -1.54 6.02 23.79
C GLY A 174 -0.33 6.92 23.58
N SER A 175 0.85 6.31 23.48
CA SER A 175 2.14 7.00 23.30
C SER A 175 2.63 7.09 21.85
N GLY A 176 2.08 6.28 20.94
CA GLY A 176 2.57 6.16 19.57
C GLY A 176 3.93 5.47 19.51
N THR A 177 4.14 4.39 20.29
CA THR A 177 5.41 3.68 20.35
C THR A 177 5.26 2.21 20.01
N LEU A 178 6.35 1.62 19.51
CA LEU A 178 6.48 0.23 19.13
C LEU A 178 7.45 -0.50 20.07
N SER A 179 7.12 -1.73 20.41
CA SER A 179 8.00 -2.65 21.12
C SER A 179 8.00 -4.03 20.43
N PRO A 180 9.06 -4.85 20.55
CA PRO A 180 9.08 -6.18 19.95
C PRO A 180 7.91 -7.04 20.45
N ASN A 181 7.28 -7.79 19.52
CA ASN A 181 6.25 -8.78 19.84
C ASN A 181 6.86 -10.17 19.74
N GLY A 182 6.87 -10.92 20.84
CA GLY A 182 7.47 -12.24 20.93
C GLY A 182 8.96 -12.21 20.51
N ARG A 183 9.30 -12.96 19.49
CA ARG A 183 10.68 -12.98 18.92
C ARG A 183 10.98 -11.79 17.99
N GLY A 184 10.06 -10.84 17.85
CA GLY A 184 10.22 -9.66 16.99
C GLY A 184 9.95 -9.91 15.51
N GLY A 185 9.55 -11.11 15.11
CA GLY A 185 9.20 -11.45 13.73
C GLY A 185 9.68 -12.81 13.26
N LEU A 186 9.55 -13.07 11.95
CA LEU A 186 9.95 -14.32 11.29
C LEU A 186 10.81 -14.03 10.06
N HIS A 187 11.91 -14.77 9.91
CA HIS A 187 12.73 -14.72 8.71
C HIS A 187 12.06 -15.49 7.57
N THR A 188 12.12 -14.93 6.38
CA THR A 188 11.84 -15.62 5.13
C THR A 188 13.06 -16.41 4.67
N LYS A 189 12.94 -17.11 3.54
CA LYS A 189 14.10 -17.70 2.88
C LYS A 189 15.13 -16.61 2.55
N ALA A 190 16.41 -16.91 2.74
CA ALA A 190 17.51 -16.00 2.46
C ALA A 190 17.46 -15.46 1.02
N GLY A 191 17.56 -14.17 0.85
CA GLY A 191 17.50 -13.47 -0.44
C GLY A 191 16.09 -13.30 -1.00
N ALA A 192 15.04 -13.69 -0.28
CA ALA A 192 13.66 -13.52 -0.77
C ALA A 192 13.22 -12.05 -0.87
N GLY A 193 13.64 -11.22 0.07
CA GLY A 193 13.35 -9.79 0.08
C GLY A 193 11.88 -9.47 0.39
N PRO A 194 11.41 -9.65 1.64
CA PRO A 194 10.04 -9.30 2.04
C PRO A 194 9.76 -7.82 1.80
N ARG A 195 8.66 -7.52 1.07
CA ARG A 195 8.39 -6.18 0.59
C ARG A 195 7.10 -5.58 1.12
N HIS A 196 5.94 -5.97 0.60
CA HIS A 196 4.64 -5.47 1.02
C HIS A 196 3.82 -6.57 1.71
N LEU A 197 2.93 -6.13 2.57
CA LEU A 197 2.03 -6.96 3.37
C LEU A 197 0.57 -6.61 3.08
N ALA A 198 -0.32 -7.59 3.21
CA ALA A 198 -1.76 -7.39 3.15
C ALA A 198 -2.47 -8.26 4.20
N PHE A 199 -3.37 -7.66 4.99
CA PHE A 199 -4.20 -8.42 5.91
C PHE A 199 -5.36 -9.12 5.19
N HIS A 200 -5.67 -10.33 5.64
CA HIS A 200 -6.98 -10.89 5.37
C HIS A 200 -8.05 -10.14 6.17
N PRO A 201 -9.25 -9.85 5.62
CA PRO A 201 -10.30 -9.10 6.32
C PRO A 201 -10.75 -9.70 7.66
N SER A 202 -10.61 -11.03 7.83
CA SER A 202 -10.90 -11.70 9.11
C SER A 202 -9.90 -11.38 10.23
N GLY A 203 -8.76 -10.76 9.93
CA GLY A 203 -7.67 -10.53 10.86
C GLY A 203 -6.89 -11.78 11.28
N ARG A 204 -7.21 -12.97 10.72
CA ARG A 204 -6.54 -14.24 11.05
C ARG A 204 -5.26 -14.49 10.28
N PHE A 205 -5.12 -13.87 9.10
CA PHE A 205 -4.01 -14.12 8.19
C PHE A 205 -3.36 -12.83 7.71
N LEU A 206 -2.06 -12.92 7.45
CA LEU A 206 -1.24 -11.88 6.84
C LEU A 206 -0.56 -12.48 5.61
N TYR A 207 -0.62 -11.77 4.49
CA TYR A 207 0.04 -12.15 3.24
C TYR A 207 1.22 -11.21 2.99
N LEU A 208 2.29 -11.79 2.47
CA LEU A 208 3.53 -11.13 2.10
C LEU A 208 3.79 -11.32 0.62
N ILE A 209 4.26 -10.28 -0.08
CA ILE A 209 4.96 -10.46 -1.35
C ILE A 209 6.45 -10.19 -1.18
N THR A 210 7.29 -11.07 -1.73
CA THR A 210 8.76 -10.91 -1.72
C THR A 210 9.23 -10.28 -3.02
N GLU A 211 10.07 -9.24 -2.92
CA GLU A 211 10.53 -8.48 -4.10
C GLU A 211 11.41 -9.31 -5.02
N THR A 212 12.38 -10.03 -4.44
CA THR A 212 13.41 -10.73 -5.22
C THR A 212 12.87 -11.97 -5.89
N THR A 213 12.19 -12.84 -5.11
CA THR A 213 11.75 -14.15 -5.58
C THR A 213 10.32 -14.19 -6.11
N ALA A 214 9.57 -13.08 -6.00
CA ALA A 214 8.16 -13.00 -6.38
C ALA A 214 7.32 -14.16 -5.81
N THR A 215 7.56 -14.51 -4.56
CA THR A 215 6.75 -15.50 -3.83
C THR A 215 5.70 -14.78 -2.97
N ILE A 216 4.57 -15.44 -2.73
CA ILE A 216 3.57 -14.97 -1.78
C ILE A 216 3.60 -15.88 -0.55
N GLY A 217 3.95 -15.30 0.59
CA GLY A 217 3.94 -15.96 1.90
C GLY A 217 2.62 -15.75 2.62
N THR A 218 2.16 -16.79 3.29
CA THR A 218 0.97 -16.76 4.16
C THR A 218 1.37 -17.03 5.60
N TYR A 219 0.91 -16.18 6.51
CA TYR A 219 1.12 -16.30 7.94
C TYR A 219 -0.21 -16.31 8.68
N ALA A 220 -0.33 -17.19 9.69
CA ALA A 220 -1.39 -17.06 10.70
C ALA A 220 -1.00 -16.02 11.73
N ILE A 221 -1.97 -15.22 12.17
CA ILE A 221 -1.84 -14.26 13.26
C ILE A 221 -2.51 -14.86 14.50
N ASP A 222 -1.77 -15.03 15.59
CA ASP A 222 -2.36 -15.36 16.88
C ASP A 222 -3.25 -14.23 17.35
N LYS A 223 -4.53 -14.50 17.58
CA LYS A 223 -5.53 -13.46 17.92
C LYS A 223 -5.30 -12.77 19.27
N ASN A 224 -4.61 -13.43 20.21
CA ASN A 224 -4.35 -12.90 21.54
C ASN A 224 -3.00 -12.20 21.60
N GLU A 225 -1.97 -12.86 21.06
CA GLU A 225 -0.60 -12.41 21.14
C GLU A 225 -0.15 -11.60 19.92
N GLY A 226 -0.86 -11.67 18.79
CA GLY A 226 -0.44 -11.01 17.54
C GLY A 226 0.89 -11.53 16.99
N THR A 227 1.34 -12.71 17.43
CA THR A 227 2.53 -13.36 16.88
C THR A 227 2.21 -14.03 15.56
N LEU A 228 3.23 -14.22 14.72
CA LEU A 228 3.09 -14.84 13.40
C LEU A 228 3.53 -16.31 13.42
N SER A 229 2.83 -17.14 12.64
CA SER A 229 3.24 -18.50 12.30
C SER A 229 3.18 -18.67 10.80
N GLU A 230 4.26 -19.16 10.17
CA GLU A 230 4.30 -19.43 8.74
C GLU A 230 3.38 -20.61 8.38
N LEU A 231 2.60 -20.44 7.31
CA LEU A 231 1.70 -21.49 6.79
C LEU A 231 2.14 -21.99 5.42
N GLN A 232 2.47 -21.09 4.50
CA GLN A 232 2.73 -21.45 3.11
C GLN A 232 3.55 -20.38 2.40
N PHE A 233 4.35 -20.79 1.42
CA PHE A 233 4.86 -19.93 0.35
C PHE A 233 4.48 -20.52 -1.00
N VAL A 234 3.94 -19.67 -1.89
CA VAL A 234 3.62 -20.01 -3.28
C VAL A 234 4.45 -19.16 -4.23
N ASP A 235 4.93 -19.78 -5.31
CA ASP A 235 5.71 -19.11 -6.34
C ASP A 235 4.78 -18.53 -7.41
N THR A 236 5.08 -17.33 -7.92
CA THR A 236 4.40 -16.77 -9.09
C THR A 236 4.92 -17.35 -10.41
N GLY A 237 6.08 -17.97 -10.39
CA GLY A 237 6.77 -18.50 -11.57
C GLY A 237 7.55 -17.43 -12.36
N ASP A 238 7.70 -16.22 -11.83
CA ASP A 238 8.38 -15.11 -12.52
C ASP A 238 9.84 -14.92 -12.11
N TYR A 239 10.32 -15.69 -11.12
CA TYR A 239 11.72 -15.64 -10.71
C TYR A 239 12.56 -16.64 -11.50
N ASN A 240 13.60 -16.14 -12.17
CA ASN A 240 14.49 -16.95 -13.03
C ASN A 240 15.67 -17.58 -12.28
N GLY A 241 15.75 -17.43 -10.96
CA GLY A 241 16.83 -17.96 -10.11
C GLY A 241 18.09 -17.10 -10.07
N LYS A 242 18.16 -15.98 -10.76
CA LYS A 242 19.34 -15.11 -10.83
C LYS A 242 19.04 -13.65 -10.50
N ASP A 243 18.21 -13.00 -11.33
CA ASP A 243 17.90 -11.59 -11.20
C ASP A 243 16.62 -11.41 -10.40
N SER A 244 16.50 -10.31 -9.65
CA SER A 244 15.27 -10.00 -8.92
C SER A 244 14.07 -9.95 -9.88
N ALA A 245 13.01 -10.67 -9.54
CA ALA A 245 11.72 -10.56 -10.25
C ALA A 245 11.07 -9.18 -10.05
N ALA A 246 11.56 -8.42 -9.09
CA ALA A 246 11.10 -7.08 -8.75
C ALA A 246 9.58 -7.03 -8.49
N ALA A 247 9.03 -8.03 -7.77
CA ALA A 247 7.64 -7.97 -7.36
C ALA A 247 7.39 -6.74 -6.48
N SER A 248 6.17 -6.20 -6.51
CA SER A 248 5.95 -4.86 -5.98
C SER A 248 4.85 -4.78 -4.93
N ASP A 249 3.64 -5.13 -5.25
CA ASP A 249 2.48 -4.83 -4.41
C ASP A 249 1.58 -6.04 -4.22
N ILE A 250 0.78 -6.04 -3.15
CA ILE A 250 -0.09 -7.15 -2.78
C ILE A 250 -1.36 -6.60 -2.11
N HIS A 251 -2.53 -7.06 -2.55
CA HIS A 251 -3.81 -6.73 -1.95
C HIS A 251 -4.73 -7.95 -1.90
N VAL A 252 -5.55 -8.01 -0.84
CA VAL A 252 -6.60 -9.01 -0.64
C VAL A 252 -7.95 -8.38 -0.98
N THR A 253 -8.84 -9.13 -1.63
CA THR A 253 -10.22 -8.65 -1.86
C THR A 253 -10.95 -8.44 -0.53
N PRO A 254 -11.84 -7.43 -0.41
CA PRO A 254 -12.56 -7.13 0.83
C PRO A 254 -13.42 -8.29 1.36
N ASP A 255 -13.84 -9.22 0.49
CA ASP A 255 -14.54 -10.44 0.89
C ASP A 255 -13.61 -11.59 1.33
N GLY A 256 -12.29 -11.39 1.23
CA GLY A 256 -11.27 -12.36 1.63
C GLY A 256 -11.10 -13.56 0.72
N LYS A 257 -11.70 -13.57 -0.48
CA LYS A 257 -11.63 -14.75 -1.37
C LYS A 257 -10.37 -14.84 -2.20
N PHE A 258 -9.77 -13.70 -2.55
CA PHE A 258 -8.63 -13.64 -3.45
C PHE A 258 -7.55 -12.70 -2.93
N VAL A 259 -6.31 -13.02 -3.25
CA VAL A 259 -5.14 -12.14 -3.11
C VAL A 259 -4.48 -11.97 -4.46
N TYR A 260 -4.05 -10.75 -4.76
CA TYR A 260 -3.30 -10.44 -5.99
C TYR A 260 -1.94 -9.87 -5.64
N GLY A 261 -0.95 -10.18 -6.49
CA GLY A 261 0.40 -9.63 -6.42
C GLY A 261 0.86 -9.13 -7.78
N ALA A 262 1.66 -8.05 -7.80
CA ALA A 262 2.20 -7.47 -9.03
C ALA A 262 3.70 -7.76 -9.19
N VAL A 263 4.13 -8.05 -10.42
CA VAL A 263 5.55 -8.31 -10.77
C VAL A 263 5.99 -7.35 -11.86
N ARG A 264 6.99 -6.50 -11.56
CA ARG A 264 7.41 -5.40 -12.44
C ARG A 264 8.18 -5.86 -13.67
N THR A 265 9.05 -6.87 -13.53
CA THR A 265 9.90 -7.34 -14.64
C THR A 265 9.11 -7.98 -15.76
N THR A 266 8.01 -8.66 -15.43
CA THR A 266 7.14 -9.33 -16.40
C THR A 266 5.89 -8.51 -16.74
N SER A 267 5.65 -7.38 -16.03
CA SER A 267 4.45 -6.55 -16.19
C SER A 267 3.17 -7.37 -16.03
N THR A 268 3.06 -8.10 -14.93
CA THR A 268 1.96 -9.03 -14.68
C THR A 268 1.34 -8.85 -13.31
N LEU A 269 0.05 -9.20 -13.22
CA LEU A 269 -0.69 -9.45 -11.99
C LEU A 269 -0.89 -10.97 -11.83
N HIS A 270 -0.67 -11.48 -10.64
CA HIS A 270 -0.91 -12.87 -10.25
C HIS A 270 -2.02 -12.92 -9.22
N GLY A 271 -3.03 -13.75 -9.45
CA GLY A 271 -4.14 -13.95 -8.53
C GLY A 271 -4.12 -15.34 -7.92
N PHE A 272 -4.50 -15.41 -6.65
CA PHE A 272 -4.64 -16.66 -5.90
C PHE A 272 -5.96 -16.67 -5.15
N LYS A 273 -6.61 -17.84 -5.13
CA LYS A 273 -7.78 -18.08 -4.30
C LYS A 273 -7.32 -18.43 -2.88
N ILE A 274 -7.99 -17.85 -1.89
CA ILE A 274 -7.73 -18.07 -0.47
C ILE A 274 -8.65 -19.17 0.06
N ASP A 275 -8.09 -20.15 0.76
CA ASP A 275 -8.87 -21.09 1.58
C ASP A 275 -9.38 -20.32 2.83
N PRO A 276 -10.69 -20.20 3.05
CA PRO A 276 -11.22 -19.36 4.12
C PRO A 276 -10.89 -19.85 5.53
N ASP A 277 -10.59 -21.13 5.71
CA ASP A 277 -10.31 -21.73 7.01
C ASP A 277 -8.81 -21.78 7.32
N LYS A 278 -8.01 -22.10 6.31
CA LYS A 278 -6.56 -22.32 6.44
C LYS A 278 -5.73 -21.08 6.05
N GLY A 279 -6.31 -20.15 5.28
CA GLY A 279 -5.59 -18.99 4.72
C GLY A 279 -4.64 -19.37 3.57
N THR A 280 -4.53 -20.64 3.20
CA THR A 280 -3.63 -21.12 2.15
C THR A 280 -4.10 -20.72 0.76
N LEU A 281 -3.18 -20.67 -0.18
CA LEU A 281 -3.35 -20.11 -1.52
C LEU A 281 -3.31 -21.21 -2.60
N THR A 282 -4.21 -21.07 -3.58
CA THR A 282 -4.17 -21.83 -4.83
C THR A 282 -4.19 -20.86 -6.02
N PRO A 283 -3.41 -21.08 -7.10
CA PRO A 283 -3.39 -20.18 -8.25
C PRO A 283 -4.78 -19.99 -8.86
N ALA A 284 -5.15 -18.73 -9.14
CA ALA A 284 -6.38 -18.35 -9.84
C ALA A 284 -6.09 -17.84 -11.27
N GLY A 285 -4.91 -17.28 -11.51
CA GLY A 285 -4.50 -16.84 -12.84
C GLY A 285 -3.35 -15.85 -12.85
N LYS A 286 -2.92 -15.52 -14.07
CA LYS A 286 -1.88 -14.53 -14.38
C LYS A 286 -2.38 -13.66 -15.52
N TRP A 287 -2.25 -12.35 -15.40
CA TRP A 287 -2.73 -11.39 -16.40
C TRP A 287 -1.67 -10.35 -16.70
N PRO A 288 -1.49 -9.95 -17.98
CA PRO A 288 -0.68 -8.80 -18.34
C PRO A 288 -1.32 -7.53 -17.77
N THR A 289 -0.45 -6.57 -17.40
CA THR A 289 -0.88 -5.26 -16.90
C THR A 289 0.03 -4.16 -17.44
N GLU A 290 -0.03 -2.98 -16.83
CA GLU A 290 0.77 -1.82 -17.19
C GLU A 290 2.27 -2.11 -17.07
N LYS A 291 3.08 -1.41 -17.89
CA LYS A 291 4.53 -1.59 -17.86
C LYS A 291 5.11 -1.13 -16.52
N THR A 292 5.88 -2.01 -15.87
CA THR A 292 6.47 -1.80 -14.55
C THR A 292 5.40 -1.48 -13.49
N PRO A 293 4.48 -2.41 -13.19
CA PRO A 293 3.37 -2.18 -12.24
C PRO A 293 3.93 -2.05 -10.83
N ARG A 294 4.03 -0.82 -10.32
CA ARG A 294 4.58 -0.57 -8.99
C ARG A 294 3.53 -0.56 -7.88
N GLY A 295 2.32 -0.16 -8.19
CA GLY A 295 1.19 -0.16 -7.28
C GLY A 295 -0.10 -0.54 -7.98
N PHE A 296 -0.99 -1.16 -7.24
CA PHE A 296 -2.37 -1.40 -7.63
C PHE A 296 -3.25 -1.34 -6.37
N ASN A 297 -4.55 -1.22 -6.54
CA ASN A 297 -5.47 -1.34 -5.41
C ASN A 297 -6.80 -1.95 -5.87
N ILE A 298 -7.59 -2.43 -4.91
CA ILE A 298 -8.89 -3.03 -5.13
C ILE A 298 -9.95 -2.10 -4.51
N ASP A 299 -11.03 -1.85 -5.22
CA ASP A 299 -12.10 -1.02 -4.70
C ASP A 299 -12.73 -1.61 -3.42
N PRO A 300 -13.29 -0.78 -2.51
CA PRO A 300 -13.82 -1.25 -1.23
C PRO A 300 -14.93 -2.31 -1.33
N ARG A 301 -15.51 -2.52 -2.51
CA ARG A 301 -16.52 -3.55 -2.78
C ARG A 301 -15.95 -4.82 -3.41
N GLY A 302 -14.65 -4.82 -3.74
CA GLY A 302 -13.97 -5.96 -4.35
C GLY A 302 -14.35 -6.26 -5.78
N ARG A 303 -14.95 -5.30 -6.49
CA ARG A 303 -15.44 -5.49 -7.86
C ARG A 303 -14.42 -5.13 -8.93
N PHE A 304 -13.52 -4.21 -8.62
CA PHE A 304 -12.54 -3.66 -9.53
C PHE A 304 -11.13 -3.65 -8.93
N LEU A 305 -10.16 -3.94 -9.78
CA LEU A 305 -8.74 -3.77 -9.50
C LEU A 305 -8.19 -2.70 -10.44
N LEU A 306 -7.47 -1.72 -9.90
CA LEU A 306 -6.83 -0.64 -10.63
C LEU A 306 -5.31 -0.81 -10.52
N SER A 307 -4.60 -0.90 -11.65
CA SER A 307 -3.14 -1.09 -11.67
C SER A 307 -2.47 0.02 -12.45
N VAL A 308 -1.44 0.64 -11.86
CA VAL A 308 -0.65 1.71 -12.48
C VAL A 308 0.72 1.22 -12.90
N GLY A 309 1.18 1.69 -14.05
CA GLY A 309 2.51 1.38 -14.58
C GLY A 309 3.44 2.57 -14.54
N LEU A 310 4.56 2.39 -13.86
CA LEU A 310 5.57 3.42 -13.67
C LEU A 310 6.12 3.93 -15.01
N ASP A 311 6.35 3.01 -15.97
CA ASP A 311 6.94 3.30 -17.27
C ASP A 311 5.89 3.53 -18.37
N SER A 312 4.64 3.06 -18.17
CA SER A 312 3.56 3.34 -19.14
C SER A 312 2.89 4.68 -18.93
N ASN A 313 3.04 5.30 -17.72
CA ASN A 313 2.29 6.49 -17.33
C ASN A 313 0.78 6.33 -17.54
N ALA A 314 0.28 5.15 -17.21
CA ALA A 314 -1.10 4.76 -17.42
C ALA A 314 -1.63 3.93 -16.27
N MET A 315 -2.94 3.81 -16.19
CA MET A 315 -3.67 2.97 -15.27
C MET A 315 -4.71 2.15 -16.02
N THR A 316 -4.73 0.84 -15.81
CA THR A 316 -5.80 -0.04 -16.31
C THR A 316 -6.73 -0.44 -15.20
N VAL A 317 -8.03 -0.36 -15.47
CA VAL A 317 -9.10 -0.86 -14.61
C VAL A 317 -9.51 -2.25 -15.08
N TYR A 318 -9.54 -3.18 -14.14
CA TYR A 318 -10.01 -4.55 -14.34
C TYR A 318 -11.27 -4.80 -13.53
N ARG A 319 -12.22 -5.55 -14.08
CA ARG A 319 -13.29 -6.16 -13.30
C ARG A 319 -12.82 -7.50 -12.74
N ILE A 320 -13.08 -7.74 -11.46
CA ILE A 320 -12.80 -9.00 -10.78
C ILE A 320 -14.03 -9.90 -10.94
N ASP A 321 -13.83 -11.09 -11.51
CA ASP A 321 -14.85 -12.13 -11.49
C ASP A 321 -14.99 -12.71 -10.08
N GLN A 322 -16.16 -12.57 -9.49
CA GLN A 322 -16.41 -12.87 -8.07
C GLN A 322 -16.38 -14.37 -7.73
N GLN A 323 -16.39 -15.26 -8.74
CA GLN A 323 -16.35 -16.71 -8.55
C GLN A 323 -14.95 -17.29 -8.77
N SER A 324 -14.27 -16.85 -9.82
CA SER A 324 -12.98 -17.38 -10.24
C SER A 324 -11.78 -16.50 -9.81
N GLY A 325 -12.01 -15.21 -9.51
CA GLY A 325 -10.95 -14.23 -9.30
C GLY A 325 -10.28 -13.77 -10.59
N ALA A 326 -10.83 -14.11 -11.76
CA ALA A 326 -10.26 -13.70 -13.03
C ALA A 326 -10.36 -12.18 -13.22
N LEU A 327 -9.29 -11.58 -13.78
CA LEU A 327 -9.24 -10.16 -14.11
C LEU A 327 -9.63 -9.95 -15.57
N ILE A 328 -10.69 -9.14 -15.79
CA ILE A 328 -11.19 -8.76 -17.10
C ILE A 328 -10.84 -7.30 -17.32
N SER A 329 -9.90 -7.01 -18.24
CA SER A 329 -9.52 -5.64 -18.57
C SER A 329 -10.70 -4.87 -19.15
N LEU A 330 -10.96 -3.67 -18.59
CA LEU A 330 -12.04 -2.79 -19.02
C LEU A 330 -11.53 -1.62 -19.84
N LYS A 331 -10.79 -0.72 -19.20
CA LYS A 331 -10.35 0.53 -19.81
C LYS A 331 -8.99 0.99 -19.25
N GLN A 332 -8.16 1.54 -20.12
CA GLN A 332 -6.93 2.21 -19.77
C GLN A 332 -7.12 3.72 -19.71
N TYR A 333 -6.45 4.38 -18.78
CA TYR A 333 -6.46 5.82 -18.57
C TYR A 333 -5.04 6.37 -18.53
N SER A 334 -4.79 7.48 -19.22
CA SER A 334 -3.52 8.19 -19.11
C SER A 334 -3.41 8.85 -17.74
N MET A 335 -2.23 8.71 -17.11
CA MET A 335 -1.90 9.30 -15.81
C MET A 335 -0.82 10.37 -15.97
N GLY A 336 -0.40 10.98 -14.85
CA GLY A 336 0.80 11.77 -14.78
C GLY A 336 2.07 10.91 -14.93
N GLN A 337 3.24 11.51 -14.73
CA GLN A 337 4.51 10.78 -14.90
C GLN A 337 4.84 9.92 -13.67
N GLN A 338 5.20 8.67 -13.92
CA GLN A 338 5.55 7.66 -12.91
C GLN A 338 4.44 7.45 -11.86
N PRO A 339 3.22 7.07 -12.25
CA PRO A 339 2.19 6.69 -11.30
C PRO A 339 2.63 5.44 -10.53
N ASN A 340 2.48 5.44 -9.19
CA ASN A 340 3.06 4.36 -8.37
C ASN A 340 2.28 3.99 -7.11
N TRP A 341 1.22 4.72 -6.78
CA TRP A 341 0.38 4.42 -5.61
C TRP A 341 -1.08 4.77 -5.89
N ILE A 342 -2.00 3.97 -5.36
CA ILE A 342 -3.44 4.18 -5.51
C ILE A 342 -4.12 4.04 -4.15
N GLU A 343 -4.93 5.04 -3.78
CA GLU A 343 -5.89 4.93 -2.68
C GLU A 343 -7.32 5.03 -3.23
N ILE A 344 -8.22 4.20 -2.73
CA ILE A 344 -9.62 4.19 -3.15
C ILE A 344 -10.50 4.35 -1.92
N VAL A 345 -11.36 5.36 -1.94
CA VAL A 345 -12.18 5.76 -0.79
C VAL A 345 -13.64 5.81 -1.18
N ASP A 346 -14.48 5.11 -0.44
CA ASP A 346 -15.92 5.32 -0.44
C ASP A 346 -16.25 6.54 0.44
N LEU A 347 -16.93 7.54 -0.13
CA LEU A 347 -17.36 8.75 0.57
C LEU A 347 -18.72 8.56 1.27
N ARG A 348 -19.50 7.53 0.86
CA ARG A 348 -20.85 7.26 1.38
C ARG A 348 -21.12 5.78 1.52
#